data_14d27d931dc3fd61f521bdf64e4b3649
#
_entry.id   14d27d931dc3fd61f521bdf64e4b3649
#
_cell.length_a   1.000
_cell.length_b   1.000
_cell.length_c   1.000
_cell.angle_alpha   90.00
_cell.angle_beta   90.00
_cell.angle_gamma   90.00
#
_symmetry.space_group_name_H-M   'P 1'
#
loop_
_entity.id
_entity.type
_entity.pdbx_description
1 polymer ?
#
loop_
_entity_poly.entity_id
_entity_poly.type
_entity_poly.pdbx_seq_one_letter_code
_entity_poly.pdbx_strand_id
1 'polypeptide(L)'
;MLRHRFAGRTQLIKTGRIIKMSWLHLPTDKIKARIPPVVSILFLLNGCVTDSVNRAPVSPSVPWHGEQQIQAGEQVRLSLSPQTEADLPQIDTAHSYQLPELINMAQLNNPDTRIAWQQARQAALAVGLTESLFLPVITASVVGGYQHSRTPLSHTIGNQSNLETNSHEVVPALVLQWLLFDFGQRGAIMKAAEQTSFAANMSFNSIHQKIIFDVMRTYYQYGAAQTRRVNTNEMLTNSQKILEAAEARRKQGIATTVELAQARQLVAQAEMNLVIAGNNEREARQMLYSALGIPANTQMKVDFPAFSTDLTPVDPPSPKAIEQALAQRPDVLASYALAKAAKEEISAAEADYLPKIYLAGALATGHGQFDIQGLPSIGQQTSASNILIGVTVPLYDGGMRAVRVQEARSRSDSAEDVFKKTRDDAAREIVVAADILQSATASGKAASHLVNTAGVTYDAALEAYKHGVGTITVVNEAANNLLTAQQMNTDARTEVLIAAANLAFVMGEMTRPVTLTGSD
;
A
#
# COMPACT_ATOMS: atom_id res chain seq x y z
N MET A 1 4.85 -44.13 33.38
CA MET A 1 3.60 -44.92 33.33
C MET A 1 2.69 -44.23 32.33
N LEU A 2 2.35 -44.74 31.33
CA LEU A 2 1.88 -45.78 30.49
C LEU A 2 1.93 -45.29 29.01
N ARG A 3 2.67 -46.07 28.21
CA ARG A 3 2.62 -46.05 26.73
C ARG A 3 1.29 -46.65 26.28
N HIS A 4 0.69 -46.15 25.19
CA HIS A 4 0.08 -47.05 24.20
C HIS A 4 0.29 -46.53 22.78
N ARG A 5 1.00 -47.33 22.01
CA ARG A 5 1.14 -47.36 20.55
C ARG A 5 -0.19 -47.83 19.93
N PHE A 6 -0.55 -47.24 18.78
CA PHE A 6 -1.15 -48.06 17.71
C PHE A 6 -0.61 -47.59 16.35
N ALA A 7 0.06 -48.49 15.71
CA ALA A 7 0.45 -48.44 14.31
C ALA A 7 -0.61 -49.21 13.50
N GLY A 8 -0.94 -48.75 12.32
CA GLY A 8 -1.86 -49.45 11.44
C GLY A 8 -1.96 -48.83 10.04
N ARG A 9 -1.02 -49.21 9.17
CA ARG A 9 -1.16 -49.67 7.77
C ARG A 9 -1.85 -48.75 6.74
N THR A 10 -1.00 -48.24 5.89
CA THR A 10 -1.16 -47.93 4.46
C THR A 10 -1.87 -49.06 3.71
N GLN A 11 -2.92 -48.76 2.97
CA GLN A 11 -3.32 -49.51 1.78
C GLN A 11 -3.72 -48.56 0.66
N LEU A 12 -2.93 -48.60 -0.39
CA LEU A 12 -3.26 -48.09 -1.73
C LEU A 12 -4.45 -48.90 -2.27
N ILE A 13 -5.51 -48.23 -2.70
CA ILE A 13 -6.45 -48.77 -3.68
C ILE A 13 -6.54 -47.80 -4.87
N LYS A 14 -5.81 -48.15 -5.93
CA LYS A 14 -6.10 -47.73 -7.31
C LYS A 14 -7.36 -48.47 -7.76
N THR A 15 -8.43 -47.77 -8.09
CA THR A 15 -9.33 -48.18 -9.19
C THR A 15 -10.09 -46.97 -9.66
N GLY A 16 -9.69 -46.46 -10.83
CA GLY A 16 -10.48 -45.55 -11.60
C GLY A 16 -11.76 -46.19 -12.12
N ARG A 17 -12.89 -45.61 -11.81
CA ARG A 17 -14.12 -45.80 -12.57
C ARG A 17 -14.67 -44.46 -12.98
N ILE A 18 -14.40 -44.12 -14.24
CA ILE A 18 -15.09 -43.05 -14.95
C ILE A 18 -16.54 -43.48 -15.10
N ILE A 19 -17.45 -42.86 -14.36
CA ILE A 19 -18.89 -43.01 -14.62
C ILE A 19 -19.18 -42.12 -15.83
N LYS A 20 -19.28 -42.76 -16.99
CA LYS A 20 -19.91 -42.16 -18.17
C LYS A 20 -21.41 -41.96 -17.85
N MET A 21 -21.80 -40.73 -17.52
CA MET A 21 -23.19 -40.32 -17.59
C MET A 21 -23.60 -40.30 -19.07
N SER A 22 -24.36 -41.32 -19.48
CA SER A 22 -25.02 -41.35 -20.79
C SER A 22 -26.10 -40.28 -20.79
N TRP A 23 -25.87 -39.24 -21.58
CA TRP A 23 -26.88 -38.24 -21.92
C TRP A 23 -28.02 -38.94 -22.71
N LEU A 24 -29.22 -38.85 -22.15
CA LEU A 24 -30.44 -39.19 -22.85
C LEU A 24 -30.46 -38.45 -24.19
N HIS A 25 -30.52 -39.19 -25.30
CA HIS A 25 -30.88 -38.66 -26.64
C HIS A 25 -32.32 -38.16 -26.59
N LEU A 26 -32.49 -36.85 -26.43
CA LEU A 26 -33.73 -36.16 -26.80
C LEU A 26 -33.70 -35.87 -28.32
N PRO A 27 -34.81 -36.15 -29.03
CA PRO A 27 -34.85 -35.94 -30.46
C PRO A 27 -34.74 -34.45 -30.80
N THR A 28 -33.74 -34.12 -31.61
CA THR A 28 -33.53 -32.77 -32.16
C THR A 28 -34.50 -32.53 -33.32
N ASP A 29 -35.77 -32.25 -33.03
CA ASP A 29 -36.66 -31.74 -34.06
C ASP A 29 -37.35 -30.45 -33.59
N LYS A 30 -36.89 -29.34 -34.22
CA LYS A 30 -37.63 -28.08 -34.38
C LYS A 30 -38.01 -27.29 -33.14
N ILE A 31 -37.04 -26.88 -32.34
CA ILE A 31 -37.17 -25.65 -31.56
C ILE A 31 -36.26 -24.59 -32.23
N LYS A 32 -36.77 -23.92 -33.24
CA LYS A 32 -36.32 -22.57 -33.57
C LYS A 32 -36.80 -21.65 -32.45
N ALA A 33 -36.09 -21.67 -31.32
CA ALA A 33 -36.26 -20.67 -30.26
C ALA A 33 -35.86 -19.33 -30.88
N ARG A 34 -36.84 -18.54 -31.33
CA ARG A 34 -36.67 -17.10 -31.49
C ARG A 34 -36.28 -16.58 -30.13
N ILE A 35 -34.98 -16.38 -29.90
CA ILE A 35 -34.47 -15.64 -28.72
C ILE A 35 -35.17 -14.29 -28.81
N PRO A 36 -36.05 -13.94 -27.86
CA PRO A 36 -36.72 -12.66 -27.90
C PRO A 36 -35.66 -11.55 -27.83
N PRO A 37 -35.85 -10.43 -28.54
CA PRO A 37 -34.87 -9.34 -28.60
C PRO A 37 -34.48 -8.78 -27.21
N VAL A 38 -35.24 -9.07 -26.19
CA VAL A 38 -34.99 -8.73 -24.80
C VAL A 38 -33.69 -9.38 -24.26
N VAL A 39 -33.33 -10.59 -24.68
CA VAL A 39 -32.09 -11.27 -24.25
C VAL A 39 -30.85 -10.61 -24.87
N SER A 40 -30.96 -10.08 -26.09
CA SER A 40 -29.87 -9.36 -26.74
C SER A 40 -29.61 -7.98 -26.10
N ILE A 41 -30.62 -7.34 -25.51
CA ILE A 41 -30.47 -6.05 -24.82
C ILE A 41 -29.75 -6.24 -23.46
N LEU A 42 -29.93 -7.38 -22.79
CA LEU A 42 -29.26 -7.68 -21.50
C LEU A 42 -27.73 -7.81 -21.63
N PHE A 43 -27.21 -8.20 -22.79
CA PHE A 43 -25.75 -8.29 -23.02
C PHE A 43 -25.08 -6.94 -23.34
N LEU A 44 -25.84 -5.90 -23.69
CA LEU A 44 -25.29 -4.57 -23.97
C LEU A 44 -25.13 -3.67 -22.74
N LEU A 45 -25.66 -4.08 -21.59
CA LEU A 45 -25.63 -3.29 -20.34
C LEU A 45 -24.38 -3.51 -19.48
N ASN A 46 -23.49 -4.43 -19.84
CA ASN A 46 -22.32 -4.77 -19.02
C ASN A 46 -21.11 -3.82 -19.16
N GLY A 47 -21.19 -2.74 -19.97
CA GLY A 47 -20.04 -1.92 -20.32
C GLY A 47 -19.80 -0.67 -19.47
N CYS A 48 -20.82 -0.13 -18.79
CA CYS A 48 -20.72 1.27 -18.34
C CYS A 48 -20.21 1.50 -16.92
N VAL A 49 -20.16 0.48 -16.05
CA VAL A 49 -19.87 0.68 -14.62
C VAL A 49 -18.38 0.41 -14.27
N THR A 50 -17.64 -0.22 -15.16
CA THR A 50 -16.21 -0.54 -14.93
C THR A 50 -15.25 0.60 -15.26
N ASP A 51 -15.72 1.67 -15.88
CA ASP A 51 -14.89 2.84 -16.27
C ASP A 51 -14.41 3.65 -15.05
N SER A 52 -15.05 3.50 -13.90
CA SER A 52 -14.62 4.16 -12.65
C SER A 52 -13.20 3.77 -12.21
N VAL A 53 -12.71 2.60 -12.63
CA VAL A 53 -11.32 2.16 -12.39
C VAL A 53 -10.30 3.12 -13.00
N ASN A 54 -10.67 3.87 -14.05
CA ASN A 54 -9.81 4.86 -14.70
C ASN A 54 -9.50 6.07 -13.79
N ARG A 55 -10.23 6.25 -12.69
CA ARG A 55 -9.95 7.26 -11.66
C ARG A 55 -8.76 6.87 -10.76
N ALA A 56 -8.35 5.60 -10.77
CA ALA A 56 -7.20 5.10 -10.03
C ALA A 56 -5.90 5.26 -10.83
N PRO A 57 -4.72 5.17 -10.18
CA PRO A 57 -3.43 5.13 -10.86
C PRO A 57 -3.35 4.00 -11.90
N VAL A 58 -2.73 4.27 -13.05
CA VAL A 58 -2.65 3.32 -14.18
C VAL A 58 -1.82 2.08 -13.81
N SER A 59 -0.76 2.26 -13.03
CA SER A 59 0.12 1.16 -12.62
C SER A 59 0.64 1.36 -11.19
N PRO A 60 1.13 0.30 -10.53
CA PRO A 60 1.70 0.43 -9.19
C PRO A 60 3.03 1.20 -9.17
N SER A 61 3.72 1.37 -10.29
CA SER A 61 5.04 1.99 -10.38
C SER A 61 5.02 3.47 -10.75
N VAL A 62 3.87 4.03 -11.11
CA VAL A 62 3.76 5.41 -11.58
C VAL A 62 2.89 6.22 -10.62
N PRO A 63 3.38 7.34 -10.06
CA PRO A 63 2.59 8.25 -9.24
C PRO A 63 1.35 8.75 -9.98
N TRP A 64 0.26 9.00 -9.25
CA TRP A 64 -0.97 9.54 -9.81
C TRP A 64 -0.87 11.06 -10.01
N HIS A 65 -1.20 11.54 -11.20
CA HIS A 65 -1.12 12.96 -11.60
C HIS A 65 -2.47 13.59 -11.96
N GLY A 66 -3.58 12.95 -11.62
CA GLY A 66 -4.94 13.43 -11.92
C GLY A 66 -5.54 12.84 -13.19
N GLU A 67 -6.78 13.23 -13.50
CA GLU A 67 -7.58 12.66 -14.59
C GLU A 67 -7.04 12.94 -16.01
N GLN A 68 -6.07 13.82 -16.16
CA GLN A 68 -5.52 14.19 -17.48
C GLN A 68 -4.70 13.07 -18.15
N GLN A 69 -4.37 11.99 -17.46
CA GLN A 69 -3.70 10.82 -18.07
C GLN A 69 -4.61 9.96 -18.95
N ILE A 70 -5.91 10.21 -18.96
CA ILE A 70 -6.89 9.42 -19.74
C ILE A 70 -6.75 9.63 -21.27
N GLN A 71 -6.06 10.67 -21.74
CA GLN A 71 -5.92 10.96 -23.17
C GLN A 71 -4.69 10.36 -23.85
N ALA A 72 -3.75 9.80 -23.11
CA ALA A 72 -2.66 9.01 -23.71
C ALA A 72 -3.15 7.56 -23.87
N GLY A 73 -3.97 7.36 -24.91
CA GLY A 73 -4.60 6.10 -25.20
C GLY A 73 -3.61 4.97 -25.46
N GLU A 74 -3.40 4.16 -24.48
CA GLU A 74 -3.05 2.77 -24.68
C GLU A 74 -3.98 1.94 -23.81
N GLN A 75 -4.82 1.16 -24.48
CA GLN A 75 -5.70 0.18 -23.85
C GLN A 75 -4.83 -0.77 -23.04
N VAL A 76 -4.63 -0.47 -21.74
CA VAL A 76 -4.10 -1.43 -20.80
C VAL A 76 -5.13 -2.55 -20.70
N ARG A 77 -4.96 -3.59 -21.50
CA ARG A 77 -5.70 -4.84 -21.35
C ARG A 77 -5.47 -5.32 -19.93
N LEU A 78 -6.55 -5.43 -19.18
CA LEU A 78 -6.61 -6.09 -17.88
C LEU A 78 -6.10 -7.54 -18.03
N SER A 79 -4.80 -7.73 -18.02
CA SER A 79 -4.20 -9.04 -17.86
C SER A 79 -4.30 -9.41 -16.39
N LEU A 80 -5.39 -10.08 -16.04
CA LEU A 80 -5.57 -10.74 -14.74
C LEU A 80 -4.73 -12.04 -14.67
N SER A 81 -3.53 -12.02 -15.23
CA SER A 81 -2.61 -13.13 -15.01
C SER A 81 -2.02 -12.99 -13.61
N PRO A 82 -2.12 -14.01 -12.74
CA PRO A 82 -1.34 -14.02 -11.52
C PRO A 82 0.13 -13.93 -11.94
N GLN A 83 0.83 -12.91 -11.46
CA GLN A 83 2.27 -12.79 -11.67
C GLN A 83 2.91 -14.05 -11.09
N THR A 84 3.40 -14.90 -11.98
CA THR A 84 4.19 -16.09 -11.63
C THR A 84 5.52 -15.60 -11.07
N GLU A 85 6.19 -16.40 -10.23
CA GLU A 85 7.54 -16.16 -9.68
C GLU A 85 8.62 -15.76 -10.72
N ALA A 86 8.29 -15.79 -11.99
CA ALA A 86 9.14 -15.40 -13.11
C ALA A 86 9.42 -13.89 -13.26
N ASP A 87 8.72 -13.02 -12.52
CA ASP A 87 8.86 -11.56 -12.62
C ASP A 87 9.75 -10.93 -11.54
N LEU A 88 10.61 -11.74 -10.87
CA LEU A 88 11.68 -11.17 -10.06
C LEU A 88 12.66 -10.43 -10.98
N PRO A 89 13.08 -9.19 -10.65
CA PRO A 89 14.01 -8.44 -11.48
C PRO A 89 15.25 -9.28 -11.71
N GLN A 90 15.61 -9.51 -12.97
CA GLN A 90 16.89 -10.13 -13.31
C GLN A 90 17.99 -9.13 -12.93
N ILE A 91 18.57 -9.32 -11.73
CA ILE A 91 19.64 -8.47 -11.24
C ILE A 91 20.93 -8.93 -11.89
N ASP A 92 21.54 -8.05 -12.68
CA ASP A 92 22.87 -8.28 -13.23
C ASP A 92 23.92 -8.13 -12.12
N THR A 93 24.54 -9.23 -11.73
CA THR A 93 25.59 -9.27 -10.70
C THR A 93 26.90 -8.59 -11.13
N ALA A 94 27.09 -8.36 -12.43
CA ALA A 94 28.25 -7.65 -12.97
C ALA A 94 28.07 -6.13 -12.96
N HIS A 95 26.81 -5.66 -13.07
CA HIS A 95 26.45 -4.23 -13.06
C HIS A 95 26.55 -3.63 -11.66
N SER A 96 27.04 -2.38 -11.58
CA SER A 96 27.06 -1.61 -10.34
C SER A 96 25.93 -0.57 -10.37
N TYR A 97 24.94 -0.77 -9.50
CA TYR A 97 23.71 0.01 -9.48
C TYR A 97 23.89 1.34 -8.78
N GLN A 98 23.41 2.42 -9.41
CA GLN A 98 23.36 3.76 -8.85
C GLN A 98 22.02 4.06 -8.18
N LEU A 99 21.98 5.09 -7.34
CA LEU A 99 20.78 5.47 -6.58
C LEU A 99 19.51 5.65 -7.45
N PRO A 100 19.52 6.31 -8.61
CA PRO A 100 18.33 6.45 -9.44
C PRO A 100 17.78 5.11 -9.95
N GLU A 101 18.68 4.16 -10.28
CA GLU A 101 18.28 2.81 -10.73
C GLU A 101 17.66 2.01 -9.58
N LEU A 102 18.20 2.16 -8.36
CA LEU A 102 17.67 1.54 -7.16
C LEU A 102 16.28 2.08 -6.79
N ILE A 103 16.08 3.39 -6.92
CA ILE A 103 14.75 4.02 -6.72
C ILE A 103 13.74 3.43 -7.72
N ASN A 104 14.09 3.37 -9.00
CA ASN A 104 13.20 2.78 -10.02
C ASN A 104 12.92 1.30 -9.73
N MET A 105 13.92 0.53 -9.34
CA MET A 105 13.77 -0.87 -8.94
C MET A 105 12.79 -1.01 -7.76
N ALA A 106 12.89 -0.18 -6.75
CA ALA A 106 11.99 -0.19 -5.60
C ALA A 106 10.54 0.14 -6.00
N GLN A 107 10.34 1.15 -6.84
CA GLN A 107 9.00 1.51 -7.29
C GLN A 107 8.31 0.39 -8.08
N LEU A 108 9.08 -0.42 -8.82
CA LEU A 108 8.57 -1.56 -9.57
C LEU A 108 8.30 -2.79 -8.68
N ASN A 109 9.17 -3.06 -7.71
CA ASN A 109 9.17 -4.36 -7.02
C ASN A 109 8.63 -4.31 -5.59
N ASN A 110 8.63 -3.14 -4.92
CA ASN A 110 8.22 -3.07 -3.53
C ASN A 110 6.74 -3.44 -3.37
N PRO A 111 6.39 -4.37 -2.47
CA PRO A 111 5.01 -4.77 -2.24
C PRO A 111 4.10 -3.62 -1.78
N ASP A 112 4.64 -2.62 -1.07
CA ASP A 112 3.84 -1.50 -0.55
C ASP A 112 3.25 -0.64 -1.68
N THR A 113 3.98 -0.47 -2.81
CA THR A 113 3.43 0.22 -3.99
C THR A 113 2.23 -0.53 -4.56
N ARG A 114 2.32 -1.86 -4.65
CA ARG A 114 1.22 -2.70 -5.18
C ARG A 114 0.01 -2.71 -4.24
N ILE A 115 0.25 -2.76 -2.93
CA ILE A 115 -0.83 -2.68 -1.92
C ILE A 115 -1.56 -1.34 -2.04
N ALA A 116 -0.82 -0.23 -2.03
CA ALA A 116 -1.40 1.11 -2.15
C ALA A 116 -2.15 1.32 -3.48
N TRP A 117 -1.60 0.78 -4.58
CA TRP A 117 -2.26 0.79 -5.89
C TRP A 117 -3.60 0.04 -5.86
N GLN A 118 -3.65 -1.15 -5.25
CA GLN A 118 -4.91 -1.89 -5.13
C GLN A 118 -5.93 -1.15 -4.24
N GLN A 119 -5.48 -0.47 -3.20
CA GLN A 119 -6.36 0.36 -2.36
C GLN A 119 -6.94 1.54 -3.14
N ALA A 120 -6.14 2.22 -3.96
CA ALA A 120 -6.61 3.27 -4.84
C ALA A 120 -7.64 2.73 -5.87
N ARG A 121 -7.40 1.55 -6.45
CA ARG A 121 -8.37 0.88 -7.33
C ARG A 121 -9.67 0.49 -6.63
N GLN A 122 -9.59 -0.01 -5.40
CA GLN A 122 -10.79 -0.31 -4.60
C GLN A 122 -11.63 0.94 -4.36
N ALA A 123 -10.99 2.06 -4.03
CA ALA A 123 -11.68 3.34 -3.84
C ALA A 123 -12.32 3.85 -5.15
N ALA A 124 -11.63 3.70 -6.28
CA ALA A 124 -12.19 4.04 -7.60
C ALA A 124 -13.38 3.14 -7.98
N LEU A 125 -13.32 1.84 -7.69
CA LEU A 125 -14.44 0.91 -7.90
C LEU A 125 -15.63 1.24 -6.99
N ALA A 126 -15.38 1.75 -5.77
CA ALA A 126 -16.45 2.21 -4.89
C ALA A 126 -17.23 3.39 -5.50
N VAL A 127 -16.59 4.27 -6.27
CA VAL A 127 -17.30 5.29 -7.08
C VAL A 127 -18.24 4.61 -8.09
N GLY A 128 -17.76 3.61 -8.83
CA GLY A 128 -18.60 2.84 -9.76
C GLY A 128 -19.81 2.16 -9.09
N LEU A 129 -19.65 1.70 -7.85
CA LEU A 129 -20.78 1.18 -7.07
C LEU A 129 -21.82 2.28 -6.79
N THR A 130 -21.40 3.51 -6.50
CA THR A 130 -22.35 4.63 -6.30
C THR A 130 -22.97 5.08 -7.62
N GLU A 131 -22.26 5.05 -8.73
CA GLU A 131 -22.80 5.30 -10.07
C GLU A 131 -23.90 4.30 -10.43
N SER A 132 -23.73 3.03 -10.04
CA SER A 132 -24.74 1.98 -10.31
C SER A 132 -26.09 2.23 -9.61
N LEU A 133 -26.12 3.00 -8.52
CA LEU A 133 -27.35 3.38 -7.82
C LEU A 133 -28.29 4.26 -8.68
N PHE A 134 -27.78 4.90 -9.73
CA PHE A 134 -28.59 5.67 -10.69
C PHE A 134 -29.25 4.80 -11.76
N LEU A 135 -28.85 3.55 -11.89
CA LEU A 135 -29.32 2.62 -12.90
C LEU A 135 -30.45 1.73 -12.39
N PRO A 136 -31.32 1.20 -13.27
CA PRO A 136 -32.34 0.24 -12.90
C PRO A 136 -31.72 -1.11 -12.49
N VAL A 137 -32.31 -1.75 -11.50
CA VAL A 137 -32.02 -3.15 -11.12
C VAL A 137 -33.07 -4.05 -11.74
N ILE A 138 -32.65 -5.02 -12.55
CA ILE A 138 -33.51 -6.03 -13.15
C ILE A 138 -33.14 -7.39 -12.57
N THR A 139 -34.08 -8.06 -11.93
CA THR A 139 -33.88 -9.36 -11.31
C THR A 139 -34.79 -10.40 -11.98
N ALA A 140 -34.21 -11.54 -12.36
CA ALA A 140 -34.95 -12.71 -12.79
C ALA A 140 -35.04 -13.70 -11.60
N SER A 141 -36.24 -14.19 -11.33
CA SER A 141 -36.47 -15.19 -10.27
C SER A 141 -37.43 -16.27 -10.75
N VAL A 142 -37.29 -17.45 -10.20
CA VAL A 142 -38.25 -18.54 -10.38
C VAL A 142 -38.60 -19.04 -9.01
N VAL A 143 -39.88 -18.94 -8.67
CA VAL A 143 -40.42 -19.43 -7.40
C VAL A 143 -41.29 -20.63 -7.68
N GLY A 144 -41.01 -21.75 -7.04
CA GLY A 144 -41.85 -22.95 -7.08
C GLY A 144 -42.40 -23.25 -5.68
N GLY A 145 -43.65 -23.55 -5.57
CA GLY A 145 -44.30 -23.80 -4.28
C GLY A 145 -45.37 -24.86 -4.33
N TYR A 146 -45.60 -25.49 -3.18
CA TYR A 146 -46.76 -26.29 -2.85
C TYR A 146 -47.49 -25.61 -1.71
N GLN A 147 -48.81 -25.38 -1.86
CA GLN A 147 -49.63 -24.83 -0.84
C GLN A 147 -50.81 -25.78 -0.56
N HIS A 148 -50.97 -26.19 0.67
CA HIS A 148 -52.14 -26.88 1.17
C HIS A 148 -52.91 -25.93 2.07
N SER A 149 -54.22 -25.75 1.77
CA SER A 149 -55.12 -24.95 2.59
C SER A 149 -56.35 -25.74 2.96
N ARG A 150 -56.76 -25.63 4.22
CA ARG A 150 -57.97 -26.23 4.74
C ARG A 150 -58.85 -25.13 5.36
N THR A 151 -59.95 -24.85 4.70
CA THR A 151 -60.88 -23.80 5.12
C THR A 151 -62.16 -24.44 5.67
N PRO A 152 -62.55 -24.22 6.94
CA PRO A 152 -63.85 -24.69 7.48
C PRO A 152 -64.97 -24.02 6.71
N LEU A 153 -65.97 -24.82 6.33
CA LEU A 153 -67.18 -24.33 5.69
C LEU A 153 -68.21 -23.99 6.76
N SER A 154 -68.83 -22.81 6.65
CA SER A 154 -69.90 -22.38 7.54
C SER A 154 -71.21 -23.26 7.41
N HIS A 155 -71.36 -23.94 6.25
CA HIS A 155 -72.38 -24.90 5.97
C HIS A 155 -71.79 -26.12 5.29
N THR A 156 -72.16 -27.31 5.67
CA THR A 156 -71.69 -28.56 5.04
C THR A 156 -72.18 -28.65 3.59
N ILE A 157 -71.28 -28.89 2.67
CA ILE A 157 -71.58 -29.20 1.25
C ILE A 157 -71.45 -30.71 1.12
N GLY A 158 -72.61 -31.39 1.04
CA GLY A 158 -72.71 -32.86 1.16
C GLY A 158 -72.26 -33.35 2.54
N ASN A 159 -71.22 -34.21 2.60
CA ASN A 159 -70.71 -34.75 3.86
C ASN A 159 -69.37 -34.01 4.30
N GLN A 160 -69.05 -32.89 3.67
CA GLN A 160 -67.78 -32.19 3.91
C GLN A 160 -68.00 -30.95 4.78
N SER A 161 -67.27 -30.87 5.90
CA SER A 161 -67.23 -29.72 6.80
C SER A 161 -66.04 -28.77 6.53
N ASN A 162 -65.11 -29.17 5.69
CA ASN A 162 -63.96 -28.39 5.32
C ASN A 162 -63.74 -28.44 3.80
N LEU A 163 -63.25 -27.35 3.23
CA LEU A 163 -62.75 -27.28 1.85
C LEU A 163 -61.25 -27.46 1.90
N GLU A 164 -60.75 -28.55 1.35
CA GLU A 164 -59.31 -28.77 1.18
C GLU A 164 -58.91 -28.40 -0.24
N THR A 165 -57.89 -27.54 -0.31
CA THR A 165 -57.33 -27.10 -1.59
C THR A 165 -55.84 -27.31 -1.60
N ASN A 166 -55.29 -27.91 -2.66
CA ASN A 166 -53.87 -28.05 -2.90
C ASN A 166 -53.55 -27.26 -4.15
N SER A 167 -52.49 -26.50 -4.10
CA SER A 167 -51.93 -25.83 -5.30
C SER A 167 -50.45 -26.10 -5.45
N HIS A 168 -50.08 -26.41 -6.66
CA HIS A 168 -48.69 -26.48 -7.09
C HIS A 168 -48.48 -25.39 -8.13
N GLU A 169 -47.51 -24.53 -7.90
CA GLU A 169 -47.26 -23.43 -8.83
C GLU A 169 -45.74 -23.22 -9.03
N VAL A 170 -45.35 -22.93 -10.29
CA VAL A 170 -44.02 -22.46 -10.64
C VAL A 170 -44.18 -21.12 -11.36
N VAL A 171 -43.58 -20.09 -10.80
CA VAL A 171 -43.71 -18.69 -11.24
C VAL A 171 -42.36 -18.12 -11.59
N PRO A 172 -41.91 -18.18 -12.84
CA PRO A 172 -40.82 -17.31 -13.32
C PRO A 172 -41.30 -15.86 -13.35
N ALA A 173 -40.44 -14.95 -12.87
CA ALA A 173 -40.73 -13.53 -12.82
C ALA A 173 -39.48 -12.69 -13.17
N LEU A 174 -39.74 -11.57 -13.84
CA LEU A 174 -38.76 -10.48 -14.01
C LEU A 174 -39.27 -9.27 -13.22
N VAL A 175 -38.41 -8.72 -12.39
CA VAL A 175 -38.72 -7.56 -11.54
C VAL A 175 -37.75 -6.43 -11.88
N LEU A 176 -38.31 -5.26 -12.19
CA LEU A 176 -37.59 -4.01 -12.38
C LEU A 176 -37.79 -3.14 -11.15
N GLN A 177 -36.68 -2.61 -10.60
CA GLN A 177 -36.68 -1.60 -9.55
C GLN A 177 -35.75 -0.47 -9.96
N TRP A 178 -36.23 0.76 -9.94
CA TRP A 178 -35.44 1.94 -10.30
C TRP A 178 -35.82 3.12 -9.42
N LEU A 179 -34.86 3.63 -8.69
CA LEU A 179 -35.01 4.89 -7.98
C LEU A 179 -34.80 6.03 -8.97
N LEU A 180 -35.88 6.73 -9.34
CA LEU A 180 -35.83 7.80 -10.35
C LEU A 180 -35.28 9.09 -9.75
N PHE A 181 -35.77 9.49 -8.57
CA PHE A 181 -35.41 10.73 -7.94
C PHE A 181 -35.39 10.63 -6.40
N ASP A 182 -34.38 11.25 -5.76
CA ASP A 182 -34.13 11.21 -4.32
C ASP A 182 -33.63 12.55 -3.75
N PHE A 183 -33.88 13.65 -4.48
CA PHE A 183 -33.51 15.01 -4.08
C PHE A 183 -32.04 15.20 -3.75
N GLY A 184 -31.16 14.45 -4.43
CA GLY A 184 -29.71 14.60 -4.35
C GLY A 184 -29.01 13.66 -3.38
N GLN A 185 -29.69 12.74 -2.72
CA GLN A 185 -29.06 11.79 -1.79
C GLN A 185 -27.93 11.00 -2.47
N ARG A 186 -28.21 10.34 -3.62
CA ARG A 186 -27.21 9.58 -4.39
C ARG A 186 -26.10 10.49 -4.92
N GLY A 187 -26.46 11.72 -5.34
CA GLY A 187 -25.48 12.70 -5.79
C GLY A 187 -24.48 13.08 -4.71
N ALA A 188 -24.92 13.25 -3.47
CA ALA A 188 -24.06 13.53 -2.33
C ALA A 188 -23.18 12.31 -1.97
N ILE A 189 -23.75 11.09 -1.97
CA ILE A 189 -23.00 9.85 -1.76
C ILE A 189 -21.92 9.68 -2.83
N MET A 190 -22.25 9.96 -4.11
CA MET A 190 -21.28 9.87 -5.21
C MET A 190 -20.13 10.85 -5.03
N LYS A 191 -20.42 12.13 -4.69
CA LYS A 191 -19.39 13.12 -4.41
C LYS A 191 -18.49 12.72 -3.22
N ALA A 192 -19.07 12.15 -2.16
CA ALA A 192 -18.30 11.62 -1.04
C ALA A 192 -17.35 10.50 -1.48
N ALA A 193 -17.85 9.57 -2.30
CA ALA A 193 -17.04 8.49 -2.87
C ALA A 193 -15.91 9.00 -3.79
N GLU A 194 -16.17 10.02 -4.61
CA GLU A 194 -15.17 10.68 -5.46
C GLU A 194 -14.05 11.32 -4.63
N GLN A 195 -14.41 12.04 -3.55
CA GLN A 195 -13.41 12.63 -2.65
C GLN A 195 -12.61 11.54 -1.92
N THR A 196 -13.25 10.44 -1.53
CA THR A 196 -12.56 9.29 -0.93
C THR A 196 -11.60 8.61 -1.93
N SER A 197 -11.99 8.49 -3.20
CA SER A 197 -11.12 7.98 -4.26
C SER A 197 -9.92 8.90 -4.51
N PHE A 198 -10.14 10.21 -4.51
CA PHE A 198 -9.04 11.18 -4.60
C PHE A 198 -8.09 11.06 -3.40
N ALA A 199 -8.60 10.93 -2.18
CA ALA A 199 -7.79 10.73 -0.98
C ALA A 199 -6.95 9.45 -1.07
N ALA A 200 -7.50 8.36 -1.59
CA ALA A 200 -6.78 7.11 -1.80
C ALA A 200 -5.65 7.25 -2.84
N ASN A 201 -5.86 8.01 -3.92
CA ASN A 201 -4.84 8.32 -4.91
C ASN A 201 -3.71 9.18 -4.30
N MET A 202 -4.04 10.13 -3.43
CA MET A 202 -3.04 10.93 -2.71
C MET A 202 -2.26 10.05 -1.72
N SER A 203 -2.92 9.14 -1.02
CA SER A 203 -2.25 8.16 -0.14
C SER A 203 -1.30 7.25 -0.92
N PHE A 204 -1.67 6.84 -2.14
CA PHE A 204 -0.78 6.12 -3.05
C PHE A 204 0.48 6.93 -3.38
N ASN A 205 0.34 8.21 -3.70
CA ASN A 205 1.48 9.10 -3.95
C ASN A 205 2.36 9.28 -2.70
N SER A 206 1.76 9.33 -1.50
CA SER A 206 2.50 9.38 -0.24
C SER A 206 3.39 8.14 -0.05
N ILE A 207 2.88 6.95 -0.38
CA ILE A 207 3.67 5.71 -0.33
C ILE A 207 4.82 5.73 -1.33
N HIS A 208 4.61 6.24 -2.55
CA HIS A 208 5.69 6.41 -3.52
C HIS A 208 6.81 7.31 -2.99
N GLN A 209 6.48 8.47 -2.43
CA GLN A 209 7.46 9.38 -1.84
C GLN A 209 8.21 8.72 -0.67
N LYS A 210 7.48 8.00 0.19
CA LYS A 210 8.07 7.28 1.31
C LYS A 210 9.07 6.21 0.85
N ILE A 211 8.75 5.44 -0.18
CA ILE A 211 9.65 4.41 -0.72
C ILE A 211 10.92 5.05 -1.30
N ILE A 212 10.81 6.16 -2.04
CA ILE A 212 11.97 6.89 -2.53
C ILE A 212 12.86 7.31 -1.36
N PHE A 213 12.27 7.90 -0.33
CA PHE A 213 13.02 8.32 0.87
C PHE A 213 13.66 7.13 1.60
N ASP A 214 12.94 6.03 1.80
CA ASP A 214 13.45 4.83 2.47
C ASP A 214 14.63 4.19 1.70
N VAL A 215 14.57 4.17 0.36
CA VAL A 215 15.68 3.72 -0.49
C VAL A 215 16.87 4.65 -0.33
N MET A 216 16.68 5.96 -0.40
CA MET A 216 17.76 6.94 -0.23
C MET A 216 18.43 6.79 1.14
N ARG A 217 17.64 6.71 2.19
CA ARG A 217 18.12 6.54 3.57
C ARG A 217 18.95 5.26 3.72
N THR A 218 18.40 4.12 3.29
CA THR A 218 19.10 2.82 3.42
C THR A 218 20.33 2.74 2.51
N TYR A 219 20.30 3.36 1.34
CA TYR A 219 21.46 3.49 0.45
C TYR A 219 22.60 4.25 1.14
N TYR A 220 22.33 5.42 1.72
CA TYR A 220 23.35 6.20 2.43
C TYR A 220 23.85 5.47 3.69
N GLN A 221 22.97 4.79 4.41
CA GLN A 221 23.35 3.97 5.56
C GLN A 221 24.26 2.80 5.17
N TYR A 222 23.99 2.15 4.03
CA TYR A 222 24.84 1.07 3.53
C TYR A 222 26.22 1.60 3.10
N GLY A 223 26.28 2.72 2.39
CA GLY A 223 27.56 3.38 2.05
C GLY A 223 28.37 3.78 3.30
N ALA A 224 27.70 4.28 4.34
CA ALA A 224 28.33 4.57 5.62
C ALA A 224 28.90 3.30 6.28
N ALA A 225 28.14 2.19 6.27
CA ALA A 225 28.61 0.93 6.85
C ALA A 225 29.83 0.36 6.10
N GLN A 226 29.88 0.47 4.78
CA GLN A 226 31.08 0.12 3.99
C GLN A 226 32.26 0.99 4.36
N THR A 227 32.08 2.31 4.46
CA THR A 227 33.15 3.25 4.84
C THR A 227 33.65 2.95 6.24
N ARG A 228 32.77 2.68 7.21
CA ARG A 228 33.19 2.28 8.58
C ARG A 228 34.01 0.98 8.57
N ARG A 229 33.65 0.00 7.74
CA ARG A 229 34.45 -1.22 7.60
C ARG A 229 35.83 -0.93 7.02
N VAL A 230 35.95 -0.04 6.02
CA VAL A 230 37.24 0.39 5.46
C VAL A 230 38.08 1.06 6.54
N ASN A 231 37.53 2.04 7.28
CA ASN A 231 38.20 2.74 8.37
C ASN A 231 38.68 1.79 9.48
N THR A 232 37.85 0.79 9.82
CA THR A 232 38.20 -0.24 10.83
C THR A 232 39.32 -1.17 10.34
N ASN A 233 39.33 -1.49 9.04
CA ASN A 233 40.44 -2.26 8.44
C ASN A 233 41.74 -1.44 8.40
N GLU A 234 41.66 -0.13 8.16
CA GLU A 234 42.79 0.78 8.29
C GLU A 234 43.33 0.84 9.73
N MET A 235 42.42 0.88 10.73
CA MET A 235 42.83 0.80 12.13
C MET A 235 43.53 -0.52 12.46
N LEU A 236 43.10 -1.65 11.92
CA LEU A 236 43.82 -2.93 12.05
C LEU A 236 45.23 -2.84 11.49
N THR A 237 45.38 -2.28 10.27
CA THR A 237 46.66 -2.06 9.64
C THR A 237 47.58 -1.14 10.48
N ASN A 238 46.99 -0.08 11.04
CA ASN A 238 47.72 0.84 11.90
C ASN A 238 48.12 0.19 13.23
N SER A 239 47.29 -0.64 13.82
CA SER A 239 47.59 -1.44 15.02
C SER A 239 48.72 -2.43 14.77
N GLN A 240 48.79 -3.05 13.60
CA GLN A 240 49.87 -3.96 13.20
C GLN A 240 51.20 -3.21 13.06
N LYS A 241 51.20 -1.98 12.50
CA LYS A 241 52.41 -1.12 12.46
C LYS A 241 52.91 -0.75 13.86
N ILE A 242 52.01 -0.47 14.81
CA ILE A 242 52.35 -0.20 16.20
C ILE A 242 52.97 -1.46 16.86
N LEU A 243 52.41 -2.65 16.62
CA LEU A 243 52.96 -3.91 17.11
C LEU A 243 54.37 -4.17 16.56
N GLU A 244 54.57 -3.98 15.25
CA GLU A 244 55.85 -4.15 14.59
C GLU A 244 56.91 -3.19 15.21
N ALA A 245 56.55 -1.94 15.43
CA ALA A 245 57.44 -0.98 16.09
C ALA A 245 57.77 -1.40 17.53
N ALA A 246 56.78 -1.91 18.31
CA ALA A 246 57.00 -2.40 19.66
C ALA A 246 57.89 -3.64 19.70
N GLU A 247 57.75 -4.58 18.74
CA GLU A 247 58.63 -5.75 18.61
C GLU A 247 60.05 -5.36 18.23
N ALA A 248 60.24 -4.41 17.30
CA ALA A 248 61.56 -3.89 16.94
C ALA A 248 62.27 -3.26 18.12
N ARG A 249 61.60 -2.39 18.88
CA ARG A 249 62.10 -1.77 20.10
C ARG A 249 62.41 -2.81 21.22
N ARG A 250 61.61 -3.87 21.32
CA ARG A 250 61.84 -4.96 22.24
C ARG A 250 63.13 -5.74 21.91
N LYS A 251 63.36 -6.02 20.63
CA LYS A 251 64.59 -6.65 20.13
C LYS A 251 65.85 -5.83 20.47
N GLN A 252 65.71 -4.51 20.49
CA GLN A 252 66.78 -3.57 20.87
C GLN A 252 66.93 -3.41 22.38
N GLY A 253 66.07 -4.06 23.18
CA GLY A 253 66.06 -3.94 24.65
C GLY A 253 65.46 -2.62 25.20
N ILE A 254 64.82 -1.82 24.35
CA ILE A 254 64.28 -0.49 24.71
C ILE A 254 62.84 -0.58 25.19
N ALA A 255 62.03 -1.54 24.67
CA ALA A 255 60.63 -1.70 25.04
C ALA A 255 60.42 -2.77 26.12
N THR A 256 59.45 -2.55 26.98
CA THR A 256 59.06 -3.46 28.07
C THR A 256 58.15 -4.60 27.56
N THR A 257 58.00 -5.67 28.39
CA THR A 257 57.02 -6.73 28.10
C THR A 257 55.59 -6.20 28.13
N VAL A 258 55.32 -5.19 28.96
CA VAL A 258 54.01 -4.54 29.08
C VAL A 258 53.66 -3.79 27.78
N GLU A 259 54.63 -3.04 27.19
CA GLU A 259 54.41 -2.35 25.92
C GLU A 259 54.05 -3.35 24.81
N LEU A 260 54.77 -4.47 24.69
CA LEU A 260 54.48 -5.49 23.73
C LEU A 260 53.07 -6.12 23.94
N ALA A 261 52.69 -6.36 25.19
CA ALA A 261 51.38 -6.88 25.52
C ALA A 261 50.26 -5.88 25.15
N GLN A 262 50.45 -4.59 25.40
CA GLN A 262 49.51 -3.52 25.00
C GLN A 262 49.38 -3.41 23.48
N ALA A 263 50.46 -3.51 22.70
CA ALA A 263 50.40 -3.50 21.23
C ALA A 263 49.61 -4.73 20.70
N ARG A 264 49.83 -5.92 21.28
CA ARG A 264 49.09 -7.13 20.89
C ARG A 264 47.59 -7.01 21.23
N GLN A 265 47.26 -6.43 22.41
CA GLN A 265 45.90 -6.15 22.80
C GLN A 265 45.21 -5.20 21.80
N LEU A 266 45.90 -4.16 21.30
CA LEU A 266 45.34 -3.23 20.34
C LEU A 266 45.03 -3.93 19.00
N VAL A 267 45.89 -4.83 18.52
CA VAL A 267 45.62 -5.62 17.30
C VAL A 267 44.41 -6.52 17.50
N ALA A 268 44.33 -7.27 18.61
CA ALA A 268 43.20 -8.15 18.89
C ALA A 268 41.87 -7.35 18.99
N GLN A 269 41.89 -6.17 19.56
CA GLN A 269 40.73 -5.27 19.61
C GLN A 269 40.33 -4.77 18.21
N ALA A 270 41.30 -4.42 17.35
CA ALA A 270 41.04 -3.98 15.98
C ALA A 270 40.47 -5.13 15.12
N GLU A 271 40.98 -6.37 15.29
CA GLU A 271 40.41 -7.54 14.64
C GLU A 271 38.93 -7.78 15.01
N MET A 272 38.61 -7.69 16.31
CA MET A 272 37.23 -7.80 16.78
C MET A 272 36.33 -6.71 16.22
N ASN A 273 36.80 -5.46 16.19
CA ASN A 273 36.08 -4.33 15.62
C ASN A 273 35.81 -4.54 14.10
N LEU A 274 36.75 -5.12 13.36
CA LEU A 274 36.59 -5.41 11.94
C LEU A 274 35.49 -6.47 11.71
N VAL A 275 35.41 -7.49 12.55
CA VAL A 275 34.34 -8.51 12.51
C VAL A 275 32.97 -7.84 12.74
N ILE A 276 32.86 -6.97 13.74
CA ILE A 276 31.64 -6.22 14.05
C ILE A 276 31.25 -5.31 12.86
N ALA A 277 32.19 -4.55 12.31
CA ALA A 277 31.95 -3.67 11.19
C ALA A 277 31.47 -4.46 9.93
N GLY A 278 32.06 -5.65 9.68
CA GLY A 278 31.61 -6.53 8.62
C GLY A 278 30.19 -7.10 8.83
N ASN A 279 29.78 -7.30 10.08
CA ASN A 279 28.40 -7.67 10.38
C ASN A 279 27.43 -6.52 10.11
N ASN A 280 27.75 -5.31 10.59
CA ASN A 280 26.93 -4.13 10.40
C ASN A 280 26.76 -3.77 8.90
N GLU A 281 27.81 -3.98 8.10
CA GLU A 281 27.71 -3.81 6.63
C GLU A 281 26.71 -4.80 6.01
N ARG A 282 26.75 -6.09 6.42
CA ARG A 282 25.78 -7.07 5.93
C ARG A 282 24.35 -6.72 6.32
N GLU A 283 24.15 -6.25 7.55
CA GLU A 283 22.85 -5.81 8.04
C GLU A 283 22.31 -4.60 7.24
N ALA A 284 23.13 -3.56 7.06
CA ALA A 284 22.76 -2.39 6.28
C ALA A 284 22.40 -2.74 4.82
N ARG A 285 23.13 -3.71 4.22
CA ARG A 285 22.81 -4.24 2.90
C ARG A 285 21.44 -4.91 2.87
N GLN A 286 21.09 -5.70 3.91
CA GLN A 286 19.77 -6.33 3.97
C GLN A 286 18.66 -5.30 4.17
N MET A 287 18.90 -4.22 4.90
CA MET A 287 17.95 -3.11 5.01
C MET A 287 17.67 -2.46 3.65
N LEU A 288 18.72 -2.24 2.84
CA LEU A 288 18.57 -1.74 1.47
C LEU A 288 17.76 -2.73 0.60
N TYR A 289 18.06 -4.03 0.66
CA TYR A 289 17.32 -5.04 -0.11
C TYR A 289 15.83 -5.10 0.28
N SER A 290 15.55 -4.94 1.56
CA SER A 290 14.16 -4.82 2.05
C SER A 290 13.45 -3.58 1.47
N ALA A 291 14.11 -2.42 1.45
CA ALA A 291 13.55 -1.21 0.87
C ALA A 291 13.33 -1.33 -0.66
N LEU A 292 14.19 -2.09 -1.35
CA LEU A 292 14.05 -2.37 -2.78
C LEU A 292 12.96 -3.41 -3.09
N GLY A 293 12.48 -4.16 -2.09
CA GLY A 293 11.53 -5.25 -2.29
C GLY A 293 12.14 -6.47 -3.00
N ILE A 294 13.45 -6.71 -2.83
CA ILE A 294 14.17 -7.82 -3.45
C ILE A 294 14.54 -8.91 -2.44
N PRO A 295 14.74 -10.18 -2.87
CA PRO A 295 15.08 -11.28 -1.97
C PRO A 295 16.40 -11.08 -1.23
N ALA A 296 16.47 -11.55 0.02
CA ALA A 296 17.63 -11.41 0.91
C ALA A 296 18.90 -12.13 0.41
N ASN A 297 18.76 -13.17 -0.42
CA ASN A 297 19.86 -13.94 -1.00
C ASN A 297 20.42 -13.35 -2.31
N THR A 298 19.92 -12.18 -2.72
CA THR A 298 20.37 -11.47 -3.92
C THR A 298 21.82 -11.02 -3.77
N GLN A 299 22.59 -11.14 -4.87
CA GLN A 299 23.93 -10.56 -4.98
C GLN A 299 23.87 -9.38 -5.93
N MET A 300 24.14 -8.18 -5.41
CA MET A 300 24.12 -6.93 -6.18
C MET A 300 25.29 -6.06 -5.76
N LYS A 301 25.94 -5.43 -6.73
CA LYS A 301 26.94 -4.39 -6.48
C LYS A 301 26.24 -3.04 -6.48
N VAL A 302 26.59 -2.20 -5.51
CA VAL A 302 26.05 -0.85 -5.38
C VAL A 302 27.21 0.12 -5.49
N ASP A 303 27.06 1.13 -6.34
CA ASP A 303 28.04 2.19 -6.52
C ASP A 303 27.70 3.36 -5.58
N PHE A 304 28.73 3.83 -4.85
CA PHE A 304 28.63 4.99 -3.99
C PHE A 304 29.57 6.07 -4.55
N PRO A 305 29.02 7.12 -5.21
CA PRO A 305 29.84 8.21 -5.69
C PRO A 305 30.57 8.87 -4.52
N ALA A 306 31.79 9.34 -4.76
CA ALA A 306 32.54 10.10 -3.77
C ALA A 306 31.70 11.33 -3.36
N PHE A 307 31.39 11.43 -2.07
CA PHE A 307 30.59 12.52 -1.55
C PHE A 307 31.30 13.86 -1.79
N SER A 308 30.62 14.78 -2.47
CA SER A 308 31.09 16.18 -2.58
C SER A 308 31.23 16.78 -1.18
N THR A 309 32.32 17.49 -0.97
CA THR A 309 32.62 18.16 0.30
C THR A 309 31.95 19.53 0.44
N ASP A 310 31.24 19.98 -0.59
CA ASP A 310 30.53 21.27 -0.57
C ASP A 310 29.25 21.20 0.26
N LEU A 311 29.41 21.36 1.56
CA LEU A 311 28.32 21.54 2.52
C LEU A 311 27.95 23.03 2.55
N THR A 312 27.12 23.46 1.59
CA THR A 312 26.57 24.82 1.63
C THR A 312 25.49 24.90 2.71
N PRO A 313 25.47 25.96 3.53
CA PRO A 313 24.39 26.18 4.48
C PRO A 313 23.07 26.31 3.72
N VAL A 314 22.04 25.65 4.21
CA VAL A 314 20.66 25.77 3.71
C VAL A 314 19.94 26.79 4.59
N ASP A 315 19.39 27.83 3.98
CA ASP A 315 18.57 28.80 4.69
C ASP A 315 17.24 28.15 5.16
N PRO A 316 16.71 28.55 6.31
CA PRO A 316 15.40 28.10 6.78
C PRO A 316 14.31 28.40 5.72
N PRO A 317 13.35 27.50 5.49
CA PRO A 317 12.29 27.72 4.53
C PRO A 317 11.43 28.90 4.93
N SER A 318 11.15 29.80 3.97
CA SER A 318 10.27 30.95 4.21
C SER A 318 8.83 30.48 4.49
N PRO A 319 8.01 31.27 5.21
CA PRO A 319 6.59 30.95 5.43
C PRO A 319 5.84 30.64 4.13
N LYS A 320 6.16 31.35 3.04
CA LYS A 320 5.57 31.11 1.72
C LYS A 320 6.00 29.75 1.13
N ALA A 321 7.24 29.35 1.32
CA ALA A 321 7.73 28.06 0.88
C ALA A 321 7.04 26.91 1.65
N ILE A 322 6.83 27.08 2.95
CA ILE A 322 6.06 26.12 3.78
C ILE A 322 4.62 26.00 3.25
N GLU A 323 3.96 27.11 2.99
CA GLU A 323 2.58 27.13 2.48
C GLU A 323 2.46 26.43 1.12
N GLN A 324 3.43 26.67 0.23
CA GLN A 324 3.50 26.00 -1.07
C GLN A 324 3.76 24.49 -0.94
N ALA A 325 4.62 24.08 -0.01
CA ALA A 325 4.88 22.68 0.28
C ALA A 325 3.62 21.98 0.81
N LEU A 326 2.92 22.58 1.77
CA LEU A 326 1.67 22.04 2.31
C LEU A 326 0.60 21.82 1.24
N ALA A 327 0.51 22.73 0.25
CA ALA A 327 -0.43 22.61 -0.85
C ALA A 327 -0.10 21.44 -1.83
N GLN A 328 1.08 20.85 -1.72
CA GLN A 328 1.56 19.77 -2.61
C GLN A 328 1.75 18.44 -1.89
N ARG A 329 1.75 18.44 -0.56
CA ARG A 329 1.92 17.22 0.25
C ARG A 329 0.74 16.28 0.07
N PRO A 330 0.98 15.02 -0.33
CA PRO A 330 -0.10 14.07 -0.57
C PRO A 330 -0.92 13.74 0.67
N ASP A 331 -0.31 13.68 1.86
CA ASP A 331 -0.99 13.40 3.13
C ASP A 331 -1.95 14.54 3.53
N VAL A 332 -1.55 15.79 3.33
CA VAL A 332 -2.39 16.97 3.56
C VAL A 332 -3.57 17.00 2.57
N LEU A 333 -3.30 16.70 1.29
CA LEU A 333 -4.34 16.65 0.26
C LEU A 333 -5.32 15.49 0.50
N ALA A 334 -4.84 14.33 0.96
CA ALA A 334 -5.68 13.20 1.32
C ALA A 334 -6.62 13.54 2.49
N SER A 335 -6.09 14.13 3.58
CA SER A 335 -6.90 14.51 4.73
C SER A 335 -7.93 15.60 4.39
N TYR A 336 -7.58 16.57 3.53
CA TYR A 336 -8.51 17.57 3.02
C TYR A 336 -9.66 16.94 2.22
N ALA A 337 -9.34 15.98 1.34
CA ALA A 337 -10.36 15.28 0.56
C ALA A 337 -11.30 14.46 1.44
N LEU A 338 -10.77 13.79 2.48
CA LEU A 338 -11.60 13.06 3.46
C LEU A 338 -12.52 13.99 4.25
N ALA A 339 -12.06 15.20 4.62
CA ALA A 339 -12.93 16.21 5.26
C ALA A 339 -14.05 16.66 4.30
N LYS A 340 -13.76 16.84 3.00
CA LYS A 340 -14.79 17.11 1.99
C LYS A 340 -15.77 15.93 1.83
N ALA A 341 -15.29 14.71 1.80
CA ALA A 341 -16.15 13.52 1.73
C ALA A 341 -17.15 13.48 2.89
N ALA A 342 -16.66 13.67 4.12
CA ALA A 342 -17.49 13.70 5.32
C ALA A 342 -18.53 14.84 5.31
N LYS A 343 -18.21 15.98 4.68
CA LYS A 343 -19.17 17.08 4.49
C LYS A 343 -20.29 16.72 3.51
N GLU A 344 -19.99 16.03 2.42
CA GLU A 344 -21.00 15.53 1.48
C GLU A 344 -21.90 14.46 2.14
N GLU A 345 -21.40 13.67 3.10
CA GLU A 345 -22.22 12.73 3.86
C GLU A 345 -23.30 13.41 4.70
N ILE A 346 -23.09 14.64 5.18
CA ILE A 346 -24.14 15.44 5.84
C ILE A 346 -25.28 15.68 4.86
N SER A 347 -24.95 16.13 3.63
CA SER A 347 -25.95 16.38 2.59
C SER A 347 -26.73 15.11 2.21
N ALA A 348 -26.05 13.95 2.18
CA ALA A 348 -26.69 12.67 1.95
C ALA A 348 -27.66 12.28 3.08
N ALA A 349 -27.27 12.53 4.33
CA ALA A 349 -28.11 12.26 5.50
C ALA A 349 -29.30 13.22 5.60
N GLU A 350 -29.13 14.47 5.24
CA GLU A 350 -30.22 15.48 5.20
C GLU A 350 -31.22 15.15 4.08
N ALA A 351 -30.74 14.70 2.90
CA ALA A 351 -31.61 14.27 1.81
C ALA A 351 -32.48 13.04 2.15
N ASP A 352 -32.14 12.27 3.19
CA ASP A 352 -32.95 11.12 3.64
C ASP A 352 -34.31 11.52 4.25
N TYR A 353 -34.51 12.80 4.57
CA TYR A 353 -35.81 13.34 4.97
C TYR A 353 -36.76 13.63 3.80
N LEU A 354 -36.22 13.68 2.58
CA LEU A 354 -36.95 14.11 1.40
C LEU A 354 -37.68 12.95 0.73
N PRO A 355 -38.73 13.22 -0.07
CA PRO A 355 -39.46 12.19 -0.80
C PRO A 355 -38.53 11.40 -1.75
N LYS A 356 -38.85 10.11 -1.98
CA LYS A 356 -38.18 9.29 -3.01
C LYS A 356 -39.19 8.85 -4.05
N ILE A 357 -38.86 9.03 -5.32
CA ILE A 357 -39.67 8.63 -6.45
C ILE A 357 -39.04 7.41 -7.11
N TYR A 358 -39.80 6.33 -7.22
CA TYR A 358 -39.32 5.08 -7.79
C TYR A 358 -40.25 4.55 -8.89
N LEU A 359 -39.67 3.82 -9.82
CA LEU A 359 -40.34 3.01 -10.83
C LEU A 359 -40.17 1.53 -10.44
N ALA A 360 -41.26 0.81 -10.40
CA ALA A 360 -41.26 -0.63 -10.23
C ALA A 360 -42.04 -1.29 -11.37
N GLY A 361 -41.55 -2.43 -11.83
CA GLY A 361 -42.25 -3.21 -12.86
C GLY A 361 -42.10 -4.69 -12.55
N ALA A 362 -43.09 -5.47 -12.93
CA ALA A 362 -43.02 -6.92 -12.84
C ALA A 362 -43.68 -7.58 -14.04
N LEU A 363 -43.05 -8.63 -14.55
CA LEU A 363 -43.60 -9.56 -15.52
C LEU A 363 -43.48 -10.95 -14.88
N ALA A 364 -44.58 -11.63 -14.70
CA ALA A 364 -44.62 -12.97 -14.14
C ALA A 364 -45.56 -13.87 -14.94
N THR A 365 -45.18 -15.13 -15.11
CA THR A 365 -46.07 -16.17 -15.66
C THR A 365 -46.06 -17.35 -14.72
N GLY A 366 -47.22 -17.74 -14.24
CA GLY A 366 -47.39 -18.92 -13.38
C GLY A 366 -47.97 -20.08 -14.15
N HIS A 367 -47.43 -21.27 -13.91
CA HIS A 367 -48.00 -22.52 -14.37
C HIS A 367 -48.16 -23.43 -13.15
N GLY A 368 -49.40 -23.92 -12.95
CA GLY A 368 -49.68 -24.73 -11.80
C GLY A 368 -50.91 -25.60 -11.96
N GLN A 369 -51.21 -26.38 -10.92
CA GLN A 369 -52.42 -27.15 -10.78
C GLN A 369 -53.09 -26.77 -9.45
N PHE A 370 -54.38 -26.67 -9.52
CA PHE A 370 -55.21 -26.36 -8.37
C PHE A 370 -56.20 -27.54 -8.16
N ASP A 371 -56.04 -28.21 -7.04
CA ASP A 371 -56.84 -29.36 -6.69
C ASP A 371 -57.82 -29.00 -5.56
N ILE A 372 -59.10 -29.20 -5.78
CA ILE A 372 -60.13 -29.04 -4.78
C ILE A 372 -60.68 -30.43 -4.46
N GLN A 373 -60.79 -30.76 -3.21
CA GLN A 373 -61.31 -32.05 -2.76
C GLN A 373 -62.70 -32.35 -3.38
N GLY A 374 -62.75 -33.42 -4.16
CA GLY A 374 -64.01 -33.86 -4.81
C GLY A 374 -64.23 -33.29 -6.23
N LEU A 375 -63.31 -32.51 -6.77
CA LEU A 375 -63.34 -31.99 -8.14
C LEU A 375 -62.13 -32.49 -8.94
N PRO A 376 -62.22 -32.55 -10.28
CA PRO A 376 -61.04 -32.79 -11.11
C PRO A 376 -60.01 -31.71 -10.93
N SER A 377 -58.73 -32.08 -11.04
CA SER A 377 -57.60 -31.15 -11.02
C SER A 377 -57.73 -30.11 -12.14
N ILE A 378 -57.54 -28.84 -11.83
CA ILE A 378 -57.68 -27.71 -12.74
C ILE A 378 -56.29 -27.16 -13.00
N GLY A 379 -55.86 -27.25 -14.27
CA GLY A 379 -54.63 -26.55 -14.69
C GLY A 379 -54.85 -25.05 -14.65
N GLN A 380 -53.93 -24.35 -13.96
CA GLN A 380 -53.95 -22.90 -13.87
C GLN A 380 -52.76 -22.29 -14.60
N GLN A 381 -53.00 -21.33 -15.46
CA GLN A 381 -51.99 -20.49 -16.07
C GLN A 381 -52.30 -19.05 -15.72
N THR A 382 -51.36 -18.43 -15.03
CA THR A 382 -51.47 -17.02 -14.59
C THR A 382 -50.42 -16.18 -15.30
N SER A 383 -50.78 -15.04 -15.82
CA SER A 383 -49.84 -14.04 -16.32
C SER A 383 -50.14 -12.69 -15.66
N ALA A 384 -49.11 -12.04 -15.17
CA ALA A 384 -49.22 -10.72 -14.57
C ALA A 384 -48.14 -9.79 -15.16
N SER A 385 -48.55 -8.59 -15.53
CA SER A 385 -47.61 -7.52 -15.94
C SER A 385 -48.07 -6.22 -15.31
N ASN A 386 -47.13 -5.51 -14.69
CA ASN A 386 -47.41 -4.19 -14.12
C ASN A 386 -46.20 -3.25 -14.28
N ILE A 387 -46.47 -1.96 -14.33
CA ILE A 387 -45.53 -0.88 -14.21
C ILE A 387 -46.15 0.12 -13.24
N LEU A 388 -45.42 0.50 -12.20
CA LEU A 388 -45.87 1.37 -11.12
C LEU A 388 -44.87 2.48 -10.90
N ILE A 389 -45.36 3.70 -10.76
CA ILE A 389 -44.59 4.83 -10.23
C ILE A 389 -45.09 5.08 -8.82
N GLY A 390 -44.16 5.15 -7.87
CA GLY A 390 -44.48 5.39 -6.47
C GLY A 390 -43.66 6.53 -5.89
N VAL A 391 -44.23 7.18 -4.89
CA VAL A 391 -43.55 8.19 -4.07
C VAL A 391 -43.60 7.73 -2.61
N THR A 392 -42.43 7.67 -1.98
CA THR A 392 -42.33 7.36 -0.55
C THR A 392 -41.85 8.60 0.19
N VAL A 393 -42.62 9.01 1.19
CA VAL A 393 -42.28 10.13 2.08
C VAL A 393 -42.17 9.58 3.50
N PRO A 394 -40.99 9.62 4.11
CA PRO A 394 -40.84 9.14 5.48
C PRO A 394 -41.40 10.19 6.46
N LEU A 395 -42.50 9.85 7.17
CA LEU A 395 -43.14 10.80 8.09
C LEU A 395 -42.60 10.67 9.52
N TYR A 396 -42.36 9.47 10.00
CA TYR A 396 -41.92 9.20 11.37
C TYR A 396 -41.07 7.92 11.42
N ASP A 397 -39.93 7.97 12.11
CA ASP A 397 -38.99 6.85 12.23
C ASP A 397 -38.38 6.73 13.64
N GLY A 398 -39.00 7.30 14.64
CA GLY A 398 -38.49 7.30 16.02
C GLY A 398 -37.24 8.15 16.24
N GLY A 399 -36.93 9.07 15.30
CA GLY A 399 -35.75 9.96 15.41
C GLY A 399 -34.47 9.42 14.73
N MET A 400 -34.52 8.26 14.07
CA MET A 400 -33.37 7.63 13.45
C MET A 400 -32.64 8.56 12.46
N ARG A 401 -33.37 9.29 11.61
CA ARG A 401 -32.76 10.24 10.65
C ARG A 401 -32.10 11.43 11.35
N ALA A 402 -32.72 11.94 12.42
CA ALA A 402 -32.11 13.02 13.21
C ALA A 402 -30.77 12.61 13.81
N VAL A 403 -30.69 11.39 14.35
CA VAL A 403 -29.43 10.83 14.87
C VAL A 403 -28.40 10.64 13.76
N ARG A 404 -28.79 10.15 12.57
CA ARG A 404 -27.87 10.02 11.41
C ARG A 404 -27.29 11.34 10.96
N VAL A 405 -28.09 12.40 10.88
CA VAL A 405 -27.60 13.76 10.55
C VAL A 405 -26.63 14.24 11.63
N GLN A 406 -26.97 14.07 12.91
CA GLN A 406 -26.08 14.47 14.00
C GLN A 406 -24.75 13.68 13.99
N GLU A 407 -24.81 12.38 13.70
CA GLU A 407 -23.63 11.52 13.52
C GLU A 407 -22.78 12.00 12.34
N ALA A 408 -23.39 12.29 11.18
CA ALA A 408 -22.68 12.79 10.00
C ALA A 408 -22.00 14.13 10.29
N ARG A 409 -22.65 15.04 11.01
CA ARG A 409 -22.05 16.32 11.44
C ARG A 409 -20.84 16.08 12.35
N SER A 410 -20.98 15.23 13.36
CA SER A 410 -19.86 14.90 14.26
C SER A 410 -18.68 14.28 13.52
N ARG A 411 -18.93 13.39 12.53
CA ARG A 411 -17.89 12.84 11.67
C ARG A 411 -17.21 13.91 10.80
N SER A 412 -17.98 14.83 10.25
CA SER A 412 -17.45 15.96 9.47
C SER A 412 -16.57 16.88 10.31
N ASP A 413 -17.02 17.26 11.52
CA ASP A 413 -16.24 18.06 12.45
C ASP A 413 -14.92 17.37 12.82
N SER A 414 -14.98 16.06 13.13
CA SER A 414 -13.79 15.25 13.42
C SER A 414 -12.84 15.18 12.22
N ALA A 415 -13.35 15.02 11.00
CA ALA A 415 -12.51 14.95 9.80
C ALA A 415 -11.85 16.31 9.49
N GLU A 416 -12.53 17.42 9.77
CA GLU A 416 -11.97 18.76 9.64
C GLU A 416 -10.85 19.00 10.66
N ASP A 417 -11.01 18.54 11.90
CA ASP A 417 -9.97 18.64 12.93
C ASP A 417 -8.76 17.74 12.61
N VAL A 418 -8.99 16.55 12.04
CA VAL A 418 -7.91 15.71 11.51
C VAL A 418 -7.14 16.43 10.41
N PHE A 419 -7.83 17.10 9.47
CA PHE A 419 -7.18 17.88 8.43
C PHE A 419 -6.34 19.02 9.02
N LYS A 420 -6.89 19.82 9.95
CA LYS A 420 -6.15 20.90 10.64
C LYS A 420 -4.90 20.34 11.32
N LYS A 421 -5.07 19.25 12.08
CA LYS A 421 -3.96 18.59 12.76
C LYS A 421 -2.89 18.14 11.78
N THR A 422 -3.26 17.44 10.70
CA THR A 422 -2.32 16.94 9.68
C THR A 422 -1.55 18.09 9.04
N ARG A 423 -2.22 19.20 8.71
CA ARG A 423 -1.59 20.39 8.14
C ARG A 423 -0.59 21.02 9.12
N ASP A 424 -0.97 21.17 10.39
CA ASP A 424 -0.14 21.81 11.40
C ASP A 424 1.07 20.92 11.78
N ASP A 425 0.90 19.59 11.81
CA ASP A 425 1.99 18.63 11.99
C ASP A 425 2.95 18.67 10.80
N ALA A 426 2.42 18.69 9.57
CA ALA A 426 3.21 18.80 8.35
C ALA A 426 4.04 20.10 8.28
N ALA A 427 3.46 21.24 8.69
CA ALA A 427 4.19 22.50 8.78
C ALA A 427 5.36 22.41 9.78
N ARG A 428 5.12 21.78 10.93
CA ARG A 428 6.14 21.58 11.96
C ARG A 428 7.25 20.63 11.48
N GLU A 429 6.89 19.55 10.78
CA GLU A 429 7.86 18.60 10.19
C GLU A 429 8.83 19.30 9.23
N ILE A 430 8.34 20.22 8.38
CA ILE A 430 9.18 20.98 7.46
C ILE A 430 10.21 21.83 8.21
N VAL A 431 9.78 22.55 9.24
CA VAL A 431 10.67 23.38 10.07
C VAL A 431 11.72 22.52 10.76
N VAL A 432 11.29 21.43 11.40
CA VAL A 432 12.20 20.50 12.10
C VAL A 432 13.20 19.85 11.13
N ALA A 433 12.77 19.47 9.92
CA ALA A 433 13.65 18.88 8.92
C ALA A 433 14.71 19.89 8.44
N ALA A 434 14.36 21.16 8.29
CA ALA A 434 15.30 22.22 7.95
C ALA A 434 16.33 22.46 9.08
N ASP A 435 15.88 22.50 10.33
CA ASP A 435 16.76 22.65 11.50
C ASP A 435 17.73 21.47 11.63
N ILE A 436 17.25 20.24 11.38
CA ILE A 436 18.11 19.04 11.37
C ILE A 436 19.16 19.14 10.27
N LEU A 437 18.79 19.55 9.05
CA LEU A 437 19.75 19.71 7.94
C LEU A 437 20.80 20.78 8.25
N GLN A 438 20.41 21.90 8.83
CA GLN A 438 21.33 22.96 9.25
C GLN A 438 22.33 22.43 10.31
N SER A 439 21.83 21.73 11.34
CA SER A 439 22.63 21.13 12.40
C SER A 439 23.59 20.06 11.86
N ALA A 440 23.09 19.18 10.98
CA ALA A 440 23.89 18.13 10.34
C ALA A 440 25.02 18.74 9.50
N THR A 441 24.73 19.81 8.74
CA THR A 441 25.73 20.53 7.94
C THR A 441 26.84 21.13 8.81
N ALA A 442 26.49 21.75 9.95
CA ALA A 442 27.46 22.28 10.91
C ALA A 442 28.31 21.15 11.52
N SER A 443 27.67 20.05 11.91
CA SER A 443 28.34 18.84 12.45
C SER A 443 29.31 18.23 11.42
N GLY A 444 28.91 18.16 10.14
CA GLY A 444 29.76 17.66 9.05
C GLY A 444 31.05 18.46 8.88
N LYS A 445 30.96 19.80 8.97
CA LYS A 445 32.15 20.68 8.95
C LYS A 445 33.06 20.43 10.15
N ALA A 446 32.50 20.35 11.35
CA ALA A 446 33.29 20.11 12.57
C ALA A 446 33.95 18.72 12.54
N ALA A 447 33.24 17.68 12.10
CA ALA A 447 33.77 16.33 11.99
C ALA A 447 34.89 16.21 10.96
N SER A 448 34.81 16.94 9.84
CA SER A 448 35.89 17.00 8.86
C SER A 448 37.19 17.62 9.43
N HIS A 449 37.06 18.67 10.23
CA HIS A 449 38.21 19.25 10.96
C HIS A 449 38.78 18.27 11.99
N LEU A 450 37.91 17.55 12.72
CA LEU A 450 38.31 16.58 13.72
C LEU A 450 39.17 15.45 13.11
N VAL A 451 38.72 14.87 11.97
CA VAL A 451 39.47 13.82 11.26
C VAL A 451 40.84 14.29 10.82
N ASN A 452 40.95 15.47 10.23
CA ASN A 452 42.21 16.01 9.79
C ASN A 452 43.20 16.20 10.95
N THR A 453 42.75 16.76 12.09
CA THR A 453 43.59 16.97 13.27
C THR A 453 43.97 15.66 13.94
N ALA A 454 43.03 14.69 14.05
CA ALA A 454 43.31 13.38 14.61
C ALA A 454 44.31 12.59 13.76
N GLY A 455 44.27 12.72 12.42
CA GLY A 455 45.26 12.13 11.51
C GLY A 455 46.66 12.66 11.76
N VAL A 456 46.83 13.97 11.81
CA VAL A 456 48.12 14.61 12.10
C VAL A 456 48.65 14.17 13.50
N THR A 457 47.75 14.09 14.49
CA THR A 457 48.10 13.65 15.85
C THR A 457 48.58 12.20 15.88
N TYR A 458 47.89 11.30 15.16
CA TYR A 458 48.29 9.91 15.06
C TYR A 458 49.64 9.74 14.39
N ASP A 459 49.89 10.41 13.25
CA ASP A 459 51.13 10.33 12.52
C ASP A 459 52.30 10.82 13.39
N ALA A 460 52.15 11.97 14.05
CA ALA A 460 53.16 12.51 14.96
C ALA A 460 53.44 11.58 16.15
N ALA A 461 52.38 11.00 16.77
CA ALA A 461 52.52 10.06 17.89
C ALA A 461 53.24 8.78 17.47
N LEU A 462 52.94 8.23 16.29
CA LEU A 462 53.57 7.02 15.77
C LEU A 462 55.04 7.25 15.48
N GLU A 463 55.42 8.38 14.85
CA GLU A 463 56.82 8.71 14.58
C GLU A 463 57.60 8.96 15.89
N ALA A 464 57.00 9.69 16.84
CA ALA A 464 57.64 9.90 18.17
C ALA A 464 57.88 8.55 18.89
N TYR A 465 56.93 7.59 18.80
CA TYR A 465 57.10 6.27 19.36
C TYR A 465 58.21 5.47 18.70
N LYS A 466 58.28 5.48 17.36
CA LYS A 466 59.32 4.79 16.57
C LYS A 466 60.72 5.29 16.97
N HIS A 467 60.88 6.58 17.16
CA HIS A 467 62.14 7.21 17.52
C HIS A 467 62.44 7.20 19.04
N GLY A 468 61.55 6.61 19.85
CA GLY A 468 61.81 6.42 21.27
C GLY A 468 61.53 7.64 22.19
N VAL A 469 60.97 8.72 21.64
CA VAL A 469 60.59 9.94 22.40
C VAL A 469 59.12 9.95 22.82
N GLY A 470 58.30 8.96 22.32
CA GLY A 470 56.91 8.76 22.67
C GLY A 470 56.66 7.45 23.40
N THR A 471 55.49 7.32 24.07
CA THR A 471 55.03 6.11 24.74
C THR A 471 54.01 5.35 23.94
N ILE A 472 53.89 4.03 24.13
CA ILE A 472 52.87 3.19 23.49
C ILE A 472 51.44 3.64 23.84
N THR A 473 51.22 4.17 25.05
CA THR A 473 49.92 4.66 25.49
C THR A 473 49.41 5.83 24.61
N VAL A 474 50.30 6.79 24.33
CA VAL A 474 49.99 7.97 23.49
C VAL A 474 49.65 7.54 22.07
N VAL A 475 50.40 6.59 21.50
CA VAL A 475 50.12 6.09 20.13
C VAL A 475 48.78 5.33 20.07
N ASN A 476 48.54 4.47 21.07
CA ASN A 476 47.29 3.73 21.14
C ASN A 476 46.07 4.66 21.30
N GLU A 477 46.19 5.68 22.13
CA GLU A 477 45.17 6.72 22.28
C GLU A 477 44.94 7.50 21.00
N ALA A 478 46.02 7.95 20.33
CA ALA A 478 45.93 8.65 19.06
C ALA A 478 45.30 7.80 17.95
N ALA A 479 45.60 6.49 17.88
CA ALA A 479 45.01 5.56 16.92
C ALA A 479 43.52 5.36 17.16
N ASN A 480 43.09 5.20 18.42
CA ASN A 480 41.67 5.08 18.79
C ASN A 480 40.91 6.40 18.50
N ASN A 481 41.51 7.54 18.80
CA ASN A 481 40.93 8.85 18.52
C ASN A 481 40.77 9.10 17.02
N LEU A 482 41.72 8.66 16.19
CA LEU A 482 41.63 8.74 14.73
C LEU A 482 40.44 7.88 14.23
N LEU A 483 40.31 6.62 14.66
CA LEU A 483 39.19 5.78 14.27
C LEU A 483 37.85 6.41 14.68
N THR A 484 37.77 6.93 15.91
CA THR A 484 36.57 7.60 16.40
C THR A 484 36.23 8.83 15.56
N ALA A 485 37.23 9.66 15.22
CA ALA A 485 37.03 10.81 14.36
C ALA A 485 36.59 10.44 12.95
N GLN A 486 37.16 9.38 12.36
CA GLN A 486 36.74 8.84 11.06
C GLN A 486 35.29 8.35 11.08
N GLN A 487 34.86 7.66 12.15
CA GLN A 487 33.48 7.21 12.33
C GLN A 487 32.54 8.40 12.47
N MET A 488 32.85 9.37 13.32
CA MET A 488 32.06 10.60 13.50
C MET A 488 31.92 11.38 12.18
N ASN A 489 32.99 11.47 11.39
CA ASN A 489 32.93 12.14 10.09
C ASN A 489 32.04 11.37 9.08
N THR A 490 32.12 10.04 9.08
CA THR A 490 31.26 9.21 8.23
C THR A 490 29.78 9.40 8.62
N ASP A 491 29.50 9.40 9.92
CA ASP A 491 28.15 9.55 10.45
C ASP A 491 27.59 10.95 10.13
N ALA A 492 28.37 12.00 10.39
CA ALA A 492 27.94 13.37 10.12
C ALA A 492 27.68 13.64 8.64
N ARG A 493 28.51 13.12 7.73
CA ARG A 493 28.28 13.22 6.28
C ARG A 493 27.03 12.47 5.85
N THR A 494 26.82 11.27 6.38
CA THR A 494 25.64 10.46 6.09
C THR A 494 24.38 11.17 6.58
N GLU A 495 24.42 11.77 7.77
CA GLU A 495 23.31 12.52 8.33
C GLU A 495 22.94 13.73 7.47
N VAL A 496 23.89 14.46 6.91
CA VAL A 496 23.60 15.56 5.96
C VAL A 496 22.81 15.06 4.75
N LEU A 497 23.21 13.93 4.17
CA LEU A 497 22.53 13.37 2.99
C LEU A 497 21.12 12.89 3.31
N ILE A 498 20.96 12.22 4.46
CA ILE A 498 19.66 11.77 4.93
C ILE A 498 18.77 12.96 5.30
N ALA A 499 19.29 13.98 5.98
CA ALA A 499 18.56 15.18 6.33
C ALA A 499 18.11 15.97 5.09
N ALA A 500 18.96 16.07 4.07
CA ALA A 500 18.60 16.69 2.80
C ALA A 500 17.48 15.92 2.07
N ALA A 501 17.60 14.59 2.02
CA ALA A 501 16.54 13.72 1.49
C ALA A 501 15.23 13.85 2.28
N ASN A 502 15.32 13.92 3.62
CA ASN A 502 14.17 14.10 4.49
C ASN A 502 13.48 15.45 4.26
N LEU A 503 14.24 16.52 4.11
CA LEU A 503 13.68 17.84 3.81
C LEU A 503 12.92 17.80 2.46
N ALA A 504 13.51 17.23 1.42
CA ALA A 504 12.84 17.06 0.13
C ALA A 504 11.56 16.19 0.23
N PHE A 505 11.58 15.15 1.08
CA PHE A 505 10.42 14.30 1.36
C PHE A 505 9.28 15.09 2.04
N VAL A 506 9.57 15.80 3.13
CA VAL A 506 8.54 16.56 3.86
C VAL A 506 8.06 17.80 3.09
N MET A 507 8.85 18.30 2.14
CA MET A 507 8.44 19.33 1.17
C MET A 507 7.51 18.78 0.07
N GLY A 508 7.39 17.45 -0.07
CA GLY A 508 6.56 16.82 -1.10
C GLY A 508 7.21 16.81 -2.51
N GLU A 509 8.52 16.92 -2.60
CA GLU A 509 9.25 17.11 -3.88
C GLU A 509 9.78 15.82 -4.50
N MET A 510 9.65 14.67 -3.81
CA MET A 510 10.27 13.40 -4.23
C MET A 510 9.71 12.82 -5.55
N THR A 511 8.51 13.18 -5.97
CA THR A 511 7.85 12.66 -7.18
C THR A 511 7.83 13.64 -8.35
N ARG A 512 8.46 14.80 -8.21
CA ARG A 512 8.61 15.73 -9.34
C ARG A 512 9.66 15.19 -10.32
N PRO A 513 9.39 15.21 -11.65
CA PRO A 513 10.45 14.96 -12.61
C PRO A 513 11.56 15.98 -12.38
N VAL A 514 12.78 15.50 -12.13
CA VAL A 514 13.97 16.35 -12.09
C VAL A 514 14.12 16.93 -13.49
N THR A 515 13.67 18.15 -13.72
CA THR A 515 14.11 18.93 -14.87
C THR A 515 15.57 19.25 -14.61
N LEU A 516 16.46 18.44 -15.21
CA LEU A 516 17.85 18.80 -15.36
C LEU A 516 17.84 20.09 -16.20
N THR A 517 17.78 21.25 -15.53
CA THR A 517 18.13 22.50 -16.15
C THR A 517 19.62 22.35 -16.47
N GLY A 518 19.88 22.07 -17.76
CA GLY A 518 21.22 22.08 -18.30
C GLY A 518 21.84 23.43 -17.96
N SER A 519 22.96 23.37 -17.30
CA SER A 519 23.86 24.50 -17.22
C SER A 519 24.29 24.88 -18.64
N ASP A 520 23.83 26.03 -19.13
CA ASP A 520 24.53 26.77 -20.14
C ASP A 520 25.85 27.32 -19.60
#